data_1dd5b4467b4dfc013210037003c0ea2d
#
_entry.id   1dd5b4467b4dfc013210037003c0ea2d
#
_cell.length_a   1.000
_cell.length_b   1.000
_cell.length_c   1.000
_cell.angle_alpha   90.00
_cell.angle_beta   90.00
_cell.angle_gamma   90.00
#
_symmetry.space_group_name_H-M   'P 1'
#
loop_
_entity.id
_entity.type
_entity.pdbx_description
1 polymer ?
#
loop_
_entity_poly.entity_id
_entity_poly.type
_entity_poly.pdbx_seq_one_letter_code
_entity_poly.pdbx_strand_id
1 'polypeptide(L)'
;TAVIGSIVNFNVLAYTGPEERSATVTVKAEGLKPLLINVVQDKFRGLVVVPSTLIFSDTDRTLSVAVTCSGVYDVKLTENPNNAFSFSKSEDGASVSFTSNKASSRVEVKGRAEFTPEEGDPVIVTLIQPKKSTYDFLLGTWNVTKTDIFAGSIQNLSSVTFSAKENQYSYKVTINDPALKDYPFT
;
A
#
# COMPACT_ATOMS: atom_id res chain seq x y z
N THR A 1 -63.50 -1.90 -9.48
CA THR A 1 -62.55 -1.07 -8.66
C THR A 1 -61.17 -1.56 -9.00
N ALA A 2 -60.38 -0.74 -9.71
CA ALA A 2 -59.01 -1.09 -10.02
C ALA A 2 -58.19 -1.07 -8.74
N VAL A 3 -57.54 -2.20 -8.40
CA VAL A 3 -56.58 -2.25 -7.32
C VAL A 3 -55.29 -1.65 -7.86
N ILE A 4 -54.97 -0.45 -7.43
CA ILE A 4 -53.67 0.15 -7.69
C ILE A 4 -52.67 -0.57 -6.78
N GLY A 5 -51.80 -1.38 -7.38
CA GLY A 5 -50.73 -2.07 -6.62
C GLY A 5 -49.75 -1.07 -6.06
N SER A 6 -49.47 -1.17 -4.76
CA SER A 6 -48.36 -0.43 -4.12
C SER A 6 -47.12 -1.32 -4.07
N ILE A 7 -45.99 -0.74 -4.44
CA ILE A 7 -44.67 -1.40 -4.36
C ILE A 7 -44.02 -0.98 -3.03
N VAL A 8 -43.57 -1.96 -2.25
CA VAL A 8 -42.76 -1.74 -1.07
C VAL A 8 -41.34 -2.13 -1.40
N ASN A 9 -40.41 -1.17 -1.36
CA ASN A 9 -39.00 -1.40 -1.59
C ASN A 9 -38.27 -1.59 -0.26
N PHE A 10 -37.46 -2.64 -0.18
CA PHE A 10 -36.57 -2.88 0.96
C PHE A 10 -35.16 -2.52 0.55
N ASN A 11 -34.49 -1.71 1.35
CA ASN A 11 -33.07 -1.42 1.18
C ASN A 11 -32.30 -2.21 2.26
N VAL A 12 -31.47 -3.15 1.81
CA VAL A 12 -30.65 -4.00 2.69
C VAL A 12 -29.22 -3.55 2.55
N LEU A 13 -28.58 -3.17 3.68
CA LEU A 13 -27.17 -2.80 3.70
C LEU A 13 -26.28 -4.02 3.47
N ALA A 14 -25.11 -3.81 2.87
CA ALA A 14 -24.10 -4.84 2.72
C ALA A 14 -23.77 -5.48 4.08
N TYR A 15 -23.57 -6.78 4.08
CA TYR A 15 -23.29 -7.55 5.28
C TYR A 15 -22.09 -8.45 5.06
N THR A 16 -21.12 -8.36 5.98
CA THR A 16 -19.87 -9.14 5.93
C THR A 16 -19.74 -10.10 7.11
N GLY A 17 -20.86 -10.34 7.84
CA GLY A 17 -20.85 -11.25 8.97
C GLY A 17 -20.83 -12.73 8.57
N PRO A 18 -20.35 -13.59 9.48
CA PRO A 18 -20.18 -15.02 9.22
C PRO A 18 -21.47 -15.83 9.28
N GLU A 19 -22.56 -15.25 9.79
CA GLU A 19 -23.82 -15.95 10.00
C GLU A 19 -24.92 -15.35 9.13
N GLU A 20 -25.89 -16.17 8.71
CA GLU A 20 -27.11 -15.70 8.08
C GLU A 20 -27.89 -14.80 9.05
N ARG A 21 -28.50 -13.75 8.53
CA ARG A 21 -29.43 -12.92 9.31
C ARG A 21 -30.78 -12.81 8.63
N SER A 22 -31.84 -12.75 9.43
CA SER A 22 -33.19 -12.58 8.93
C SER A 22 -33.95 -11.51 9.70
N ALA A 23 -34.94 -10.94 9.02
CA ALA A 23 -35.87 -9.99 9.60
C ALA A 23 -37.29 -10.25 9.06
N THR A 24 -38.29 -10.07 9.90
CA THR A 24 -39.68 -10.17 9.45
C THR A 24 -40.29 -8.78 9.32
N VAL A 25 -40.76 -8.46 8.14
CA VAL A 25 -41.49 -7.23 7.86
C VAL A 25 -42.99 -7.54 7.91
N THR A 26 -43.73 -6.81 8.72
CA THR A 26 -45.19 -6.95 8.86
C THR A 26 -45.87 -5.82 8.09
N VAL A 27 -46.60 -6.16 7.04
CA VAL A 27 -47.43 -5.21 6.30
C VAL A 27 -48.86 -5.31 6.85
N LYS A 28 -49.41 -4.18 7.31
CA LYS A 28 -50.74 -4.08 7.87
C LYS A 28 -51.60 -3.16 7.00
N ALA A 29 -52.83 -3.57 6.77
CA ALA A 29 -53.86 -2.73 6.21
C ALA A 29 -55.12 -2.87 7.03
N GLU A 30 -55.91 -1.79 7.16
CA GLU A 30 -57.16 -1.78 7.95
C GLU A 30 -58.14 -2.80 7.42
N GLY A 31 -58.72 -3.61 8.32
CA GLY A 31 -59.69 -4.66 7.96
C GLY A 31 -59.09 -5.92 7.33
N LEU A 32 -57.75 -6.02 7.17
CA LEU A 32 -57.10 -7.19 6.59
C LEU A 32 -56.14 -7.87 7.59
N LYS A 33 -55.93 -9.16 7.38
CA LYS A 33 -54.91 -9.88 8.14
C LYS A 33 -53.52 -9.33 7.77
N PRO A 34 -52.63 -9.14 8.76
CA PRO A 34 -51.27 -8.76 8.49
C PRO A 34 -50.56 -9.74 7.55
N LEU A 35 -49.79 -9.22 6.58
CA LEU A 35 -48.90 -9.99 5.74
C LEU A 35 -47.50 -9.96 6.35
N LEU A 36 -46.92 -11.13 6.57
CA LEU A 36 -45.54 -11.27 7.05
C LEU A 36 -44.65 -11.58 5.86
N ILE A 37 -43.60 -10.77 5.71
CA ILE A 37 -42.58 -10.98 4.70
C ILE A 37 -41.27 -11.28 5.43
N ASN A 38 -40.74 -12.47 5.25
CA ASN A 38 -39.42 -12.83 5.77
C ASN A 38 -38.35 -12.41 4.79
N VAL A 39 -37.42 -11.56 5.24
CA VAL A 39 -36.26 -11.11 4.49
C VAL A 39 -35.05 -11.82 5.08
N VAL A 40 -34.35 -12.59 4.25
CA VAL A 40 -33.16 -13.33 4.64
C VAL A 40 -31.97 -12.74 3.90
N GLN A 41 -30.89 -12.52 4.62
CA GLN A 41 -29.60 -12.15 4.05
C GLN A 41 -28.57 -13.21 4.43
N ASP A 42 -28.06 -13.88 3.42
CA ASP A 42 -27.06 -14.93 3.58
C ASP A 42 -25.79 -14.40 4.27
N LYS A 43 -25.05 -15.29 4.89
CA LYS A 43 -23.71 -15.00 5.40
C LYS A 43 -22.81 -14.50 4.27
N PHE A 44 -21.87 -13.66 4.61
CA PHE A 44 -20.83 -13.28 3.68
C PHE A 44 -20.00 -14.52 3.27
N ARG A 45 -19.82 -14.69 1.97
CA ARG A 45 -18.98 -15.77 1.41
C ARG A 45 -17.94 -15.14 0.54
N GLY A 46 -16.67 -15.23 0.94
CA GLY A 46 -15.59 -14.70 0.16
C GLY A 46 -14.51 -13.97 0.97
N LEU A 47 -13.79 -13.14 0.27
CA LEU A 47 -12.62 -12.44 0.77
C LEU A 47 -12.64 -10.97 0.32
N VAL A 48 -12.38 -10.07 1.25
CA VAL A 48 -12.11 -8.65 0.98
C VAL A 48 -10.76 -8.28 1.55
N VAL A 49 -9.91 -7.67 0.74
CA VAL A 49 -8.58 -7.21 1.14
C VAL A 49 -8.42 -5.74 0.78
N VAL A 50 -8.07 -4.91 1.75
CA VAL A 50 -7.97 -3.44 1.58
C VAL A 50 -6.73 -2.92 2.29
N PRO A 51 -5.93 -2.08 1.61
CA PRO A 51 -6.02 -1.67 0.22
C PRO A 51 -5.53 -2.76 -0.76
N SER A 52 -5.92 -2.67 -2.03
CA SER A 52 -5.48 -3.61 -3.08
C SER A 52 -4.10 -3.25 -3.67
N THR A 53 -3.52 -2.13 -3.27
CA THR A 53 -2.18 -1.70 -3.72
C THR A 53 -1.42 -1.10 -2.56
N LEU A 54 -0.19 -1.54 -2.37
CA LEU A 54 0.75 -1.01 -1.38
C LEU A 54 1.94 -0.37 -2.10
N ILE A 55 2.24 0.89 -1.76
CA ILE A 55 3.36 1.63 -2.32
C ILE A 55 4.36 1.90 -1.19
N PHE A 56 5.52 1.25 -1.27
CA PHE A 56 6.57 1.32 -0.26
C PHE A 56 7.47 2.54 -0.47
N SER A 57 8.09 3.01 0.61
CA SER A 57 9.11 4.05 0.57
C SER A 57 10.36 3.61 1.34
N ASP A 58 11.40 4.44 1.38
CA ASP A 58 12.59 4.16 2.18
C ASP A 58 12.31 4.23 3.69
N THR A 59 11.31 5.02 4.10
CA THR A 59 10.86 5.18 5.49
C THR A 59 9.77 4.17 5.84
N ASP A 60 8.80 3.98 4.95
CA ASP A 60 7.65 3.09 5.16
C ASP A 60 7.89 1.78 4.39
N ARG A 61 8.72 0.94 4.97
CA ARG A 61 9.11 -0.35 4.37
C ARG A 61 8.20 -1.50 4.73
N THR A 62 7.33 -1.33 5.71
CA THR A 62 6.33 -2.32 6.12
C THR A 62 4.96 -1.67 6.08
N LEU A 63 4.08 -2.23 5.26
CA LEU A 63 2.70 -1.79 5.08
C LEU A 63 1.77 -2.99 5.24
N SER A 64 0.55 -2.73 5.69
CA SER A 64 -0.42 -3.80 5.97
C SER A 64 -1.70 -3.61 5.16
N VAL A 65 -2.34 -4.73 4.88
CA VAL A 65 -3.71 -4.78 4.38
C VAL A 65 -4.62 -5.36 5.46
N ALA A 66 -5.84 -4.84 5.53
CA ALA A 66 -6.90 -5.44 6.34
C ALA A 66 -7.58 -6.54 5.53
N VAL A 67 -7.91 -7.65 6.18
CA VAL A 67 -8.54 -8.80 5.55
C VAL A 67 -9.85 -9.12 6.25
N THR A 68 -10.91 -9.25 5.49
CA THR A 68 -12.19 -9.80 5.94
C THR A 68 -12.48 -11.05 5.12
N CYS A 69 -12.52 -12.21 5.77
CA CYS A 69 -12.76 -13.49 5.14
C CYS A 69 -13.87 -14.24 5.87
N SER A 70 -14.71 -14.95 5.13
CA SER A 70 -15.76 -15.81 5.71
C SER A 70 -15.24 -17.12 6.31
N GLY A 71 -13.99 -17.46 6.09
CA GLY A 71 -13.34 -18.67 6.54
C GLY A 71 -11.83 -18.50 6.58
N VAL A 72 -11.09 -19.55 6.29
CA VAL A 72 -9.63 -19.54 6.20
C VAL A 72 -9.21 -19.03 4.82
N TYR A 73 -8.06 -18.42 4.74
CA TYR A 73 -7.43 -18.02 3.49
C TYR A 73 -5.92 -18.24 3.54
N ASP A 74 -5.35 -18.49 2.38
CA ASP A 74 -3.91 -18.55 2.16
C ASP A 74 -3.39 -17.29 1.50
N VAL A 75 -2.09 -16.99 1.70
CA VAL A 75 -1.39 -15.88 1.06
C VAL A 75 -0.15 -16.40 0.38
N LYS A 76 0.05 -16.02 -0.87
CA LYS A 76 1.22 -16.39 -1.66
C LYS A 76 1.73 -15.19 -2.45
N LEU A 77 3.04 -14.98 -2.46
CA LEU A 77 3.69 -14.06 -3.40
C LEU A 77 3.81 -14.75 -4.76
N THR A 78 2.95 -14.36 -5.71
CA THR A 78 2.92 -14.93 -7.07
C THR A 78 3.93 -14.27 -7.99
N GLU A 79 4.23 -12.99 -7.73
CA GLU A 79 5.31 -12.25 -8.36
C GLU A 79 6.18 -11.61 -7.26
N ASN A 80 7.44 -12.00 -7.20
CA ASN A 80 8.39 -11.50 -6.21
C ASN A 80 9.82 -11.44 -6.79
N PRO A 81 10.10 -10.49 -7.68
CA PRO A 81 11.38 -10.40 -8.35
C PRO A 81 12.53 -10.19 -7.35
N ASN A 82 13.55 -11.03 -7.44
CA ASN A 82 14.73 -11.00 -6.57
C ASN A 82 14.41 -11.04 -5.06
N ASN A 83 13.32 -11.67 -4.65
CA ASN A 83 12.84 -11.71 -3.27
C ASN A 83 12.71 -10.29 -2.66
N ALA A 84 12.15 -9.36 -3.45
CA ALA A 84 12.03 -7.96 -3.04
C ALA A 84 11.05 -7.75 -1.88
N PHE A 85 10.10 -8.67 -1.70
CA PHE A 85 9.06 -8.57 -0.69
C PHE A 85 9.00 -9.82 0.18
N SER A 86 8.57 -9.63 1.41
CA SER A 86 8.17 -10.69 2.34
C SER A 86 6.85 -10.31 2.99
N PHE A 87 6.18 -11.27 3.62
CA PHE A 87 4.95 -11.01 4.34
C PHE A 87 4.88 -11.80 5.66
N SER A 88 4.01 -11.32 6.54
CA SER A 88 3.58 -12.01 7.75
C SER A 88 2.07 -11.83 7.94
N LYS A 89 1.39 -12.88 8.34
CA LYS A 89 -0.04 -12.88 8.66
C LYS A 89 -0.21 -12.70 10.16
N SER A 90 -1.18 -11.87 10.60
CA SER A 90 -1.56 -11.76 12.02
C SER A 90 -2.16 -13.06 12.53
N GLU A 91 -2.08 -13.30 13.83
CA GLU A 91 -2.59 -14.53 14.45
C GLU A 91 -4.11 -14.70 14.25
N ASP A 92 -4.86 -13.61 14.30
CA ASP A 92 -6.30 -13.58 14.07
C ASP A 92 -6.69 -13.62 12.59
N GLY A 93 -5.72 -13.54 11.68
CA GLY A 93 -5.95 -13.47 10.24
C GLY A 93 -6.60 -12.19 9.74
N ALA A 94 -6.81 -11.18 10.61
CA ALA A 94 -7.47 -9.93 10.23
C ALA A 94 -6.57 -8.97 9.45
N SER A 95 -5.26 -9.24 9.39
CA SER A 95 -4.32 -8.43 8.62
C SER A 95 -3.14 -9.23 8.08
N VAL A 96 -2.54 -8.70 7.00
CA VAL A 96 -1.29 -9.20 6.46
C VAL A 96 -0.35 -8.01 6.26
N SER A 97 0.83 -8.11 6.85
CA SER A 97 1.89 -7.11 6.72
C SER A 97 2.88 -7.53 5.65
N PHE A 98 3.18 -6.63 4.73
CA PHE A 98 4.19 -6.82 3.70
C PHE A 98 5.38 -5.92 3.97
N THR A 99 6.58 -6.46 3.81
CA THR A 99 7.84 -5.72 3.99
C THR A 99 8.61 -5.70 2.69
N SER A 100 9.05 -4.52 2.27
CA SER A 100 10.02 -4.38 1.20
C SER A 100 11.42 -4.69 1.73
N ASN A 101 12.03 -5.78 1.26
CA ASN A 101 13.32 -6.29 1.73
C ASN A 101 14.52 -5.48 1.22
N LYS A 102 14.31 -4.68 0.17
CA LYS A 102 15.37 -3.88 -0.46
C LYS A 102 15.06 -2.41 -0.33
N ALA A 103 16.10 -1.60 -0.16
CA ALA A 103 15.98 -0.17 -0.32
C ALA A 103 15.60 0.18 -1.76
N SER A 104 15.03 1.37 -1.96
CA SER A 104 14.67 1.89 -3.26
C SER A 104 15.81 1.72 -4.27
N SER A 105 15.48 1.31 -5.47
CA SER A 105 16.42 1.09 -6.56
C SER A 105 16.20 2.12 -7.69
N ARG A 106 17.08 2.12 -8.69
CA ARG A 106 16.89 2.95 -9.88
C ARG A 106 15.78 2.46 -10.80
N VAL A 107 15.22 1.28 -10.51
CA VAL A 107 14.16 0.65 -11.28
C VAL A 107 13.01 0.40 -10.33
N GLU A 108 11.79 0.68 -10.78
CA GLU A 108 10.58 0.29 -10.07
C GLU A 108 10.52 -1.24 -9.93
N VAL A 109 10.19 -1.72 -8.75
CA VAL A 109 9.99 -3.14 -8.48
C VAL A 109 8.51 -3.37 -8.18
N LYS A 110 7.90 -4.27 -8.95
CA LYS A 110 6.51 -4.69 -8.73
C LYS A 110 6.47 -6.15 -8.27
N GLY A 111 5.59 -6.41 -7.32
CA GLY A 111 5.26 -7.74 -6.85
C GLY A 111 3.75 -7.93 -6.79
N ARG A 112 3.33 -9.18 -6.64
CA ARG A 112 1.92 -9.54 -6.44
C ARG A 112 1.79 -10.55 -5.34
N ALA A 113 0.82 -10.30 -4.47
CA ALA A 113 0.37 -11.25 -3.48
C ALA A 113 -1.05 -11.70 -3.83
N GLU A 114 -1.26 -13.00 -3.87
CA GLU A 114 -2.55 -13.62 -4.08
C GLU A 114 -3.07 -14.14 -2.74
N PHE A 115 -4.29 -13.76 -2.43
CA PHE A 115 -5.05 -14.23 -1.29
C PHE A 115 -6.11 -15.18 -1.79
N THR A 116 -6.05 -16.43 -1.40
CA THR A 116 -6.94 -17.49 -1.87
C THR A 116 -7.84 -17.95 -0.71
N PRO A 117 -9.13 -17.61 -0.72
CA PRO A 117 -10.07 -18.10 0.29
C PRO A 117 -10.48 -19.57 0.01
N GLU A 118 -11.00 -20.26 1.03
CA GLU A 118 -11.61 -21.59 0.82
C GLU A 118 -12.87 -21.50 -0.06
N GLU A 119 -13.65 -20.41 0.06
CA GLU A 119 -14.84 -20.16 -0.74
C GLU A 119 -14.74 -18.77 -1.38
N GLY A 120 -14.99 -18.68 -2.69
CA GLY A 120 -14.98 -17.42 -3.45
C GLY A 120 -13.75 -17.25 -4.32
N ASP A 121 -13.63 -16.08 -4.91
CA ASP A 121 -12.55 -15.76 -5.86
C ASP A 121 -11.31 -15.25 -5.15
N PRO A 122 -10.11 -15.56 -5.66
CA PRO A 122 -8.86 -15.00 -5.18
C PRO A 122 -8.81 -13.47 -5.32
N VAL A 123 -8.15 -12.81 -4.38
CA VAL A 123 -7.90 -11.37 -4.40
C VAL A 123 -6.41 -11.10 -4.58
N ILE A 124 -6.09 -10.19 -5.50
CA ILE A 124 -4.71 -9.78 -5.77
C ILE A 124 -4.41 -8.45 -5.11
N VAL A 125 -3.30 -8.41 -4.38
CA VAL A 125 -2.69 -7.19 -3.86
C VAL A 125 -1.41 -6.90 -4.64
N THR A 126 -1.32 -5.69 -5.18
CA THR A 126 -0.13 -5.22 -5.90
C THR A 126 0.82 -4.54 -4.93
N LEU A 127 2.08 -4.92 -4.99
CA LEU A 127 3.17 -4.39 -4.17
C LEU A 127 4.08 -3.56 -5.07
N ILE A 128 4.31 -2.29 -4.76
CA ILE A 128 5.11 -1.38 -5.57
C ILE A 128 6.19 -0.74 -4.72
N GLN A 129 7.43 -0.96 -5.09
CA GLN A 129 8.55 -0.15 -4.65
C GLN A 129 8.94 0.79 -5.79
N PRO A 130 8.62 2.09 -5.68
CA PRO A 130 8.92 3.06 -6.73
C PRO A 130 10.42 3.17 -6.98
N LYS A 131 10.78 3.49 -8.21
CA LYS A 131 12.16 3.88 -8.51
C LYS A 131 12.50 5.17 -7.75
N LYS A 132 13.70 5.21 -7.22
CA LYS A 132 14.28 6.43 -6.68
C LYS A 132 14.78 7.31 -7.83
N SER A 133 14.63 8.62 -7.71
CA SER A 133 15.19 9.53 -8.73
C SER A 133 16.72 9.40 -8.76
N THR A 134 17.34 9.76 -9.87
CA THR A 134 18.80 9.75 -9.95
C THR A 134 19.42 10.70 -8.92
N TYR A 135 18.74 11.81 -8.63
CA TYR A 135 19.18 12.78 -7.63
C TYR A 135 19.11 12.23 -6.20
N ASP A 136 18.10 11.41 -5.88
CA ASP A 136 17.97 10.80 -4.56
C ASP A 136 19.11 9.84 -4.22
N PHE A 137 19.73 9.22 -5.24
CA PHE A 137 20.94 8.40 -5.05
C PHE A 137 22.19 9.22 -4.75
N LEU A 138 22.16 10.50 -5.07
CA LEU A 138 23.26 11.42 -4.79
C LEU A 138 23.14 12.06 -3.40
N LEU A 139 21.97 11.95 -2.74
CA LEU A 139 21.78 12.52 -1.40
C LEU A 139 22.74 11.90 -0.39
N GLY A 140 23.30 12.74 0.44
CA GLY A 140 24.28 12.35 1.46
C GLY A 140 25.65 13.01 1.28
N THR A 141 26.56 12.61 2.10
CA THR A 141 27.96 13.10 2.04
C THR A 141 28.85 12.06 1.38
N TRP A 142 29.52 12.49 0.34
CA TRP A 142 30.42 11.66 -0.45
C TRP A 142 31.87 12.06 -0.17
N ASN A 143 32.69 11.09 0.21
CA ASN A 143 34.12 11.31 0.35
C ASN A 143 34.76 11.30 -1.04
N VAL A 144 35.59 12.29 -1.29
CA VAL A 144 36.35 12.37 -2.54
C VAL A 144 37.60 11.54 -2.40
N THR A 145 37.70 10.47 -3.16
CA THR A 145 38.86 9.54 -3.11
C THR A 145 39.96 9.91 -4.12
N LYS A 146 39.60 10.68 -5.16
CA LYS A 146 40.53 11.12 -6.20
C LYS A 146 40.07 12.43 -6.81
N THR A 147 40.98 13.40 -6.91
CA THR A 147 40.74 14.65 -7.61
C THR A 147 41.78 14.74 -8.76
N ASP A 148 41.34 14.52 -9.99
CA ASP A 148 42.10 14.86 -11.19
C ASP A 148 41.54 16.19 -11.70
N ILE A 149 42.22 17.31 -11.42
CA ILE A 149 41.81 18.61 -11.88
C ILE A 149 42.85 19.14 -12.86
N PHE A 150 42.39 19.49 -14.06
CA PHE A 150 43.20 20.17 -15.05
C PHE A 150 43.67 21.53 -14.55
N ALA A 151 44.99 21.72 -14.56
CA ALA A 151 45.72 22.98 -14.45
C ALA A 151 45.21 24.00 -13.41
N GLY A 152 45.37 23.66 -12.15
CA GLY A 152 45.04 24.53 -11.01
C GLY A 152 44.41 23.68 -9.89
N SER A 153 45.24 22.90 -9.24
CA SER A 153 44.82 21.91 -8.28
C SER A 153 44.02 22.52 -7.13
N ILE A 154 42.73 22.18 -7.05
CA ILE A 154 42.05 22.20 -5.75
C ILE A 154 42.62 20.98 -4.99
N GLN A 155 43.64 21.22 -4.20
CA GLN A 155 44.16 20.23 -3.28
C GLN A 155 43.23 20.22 -2.06
N ASN A 156 42.93 19.03 -1.52
CA ASN A 156 42.17 18.84 -0.29
C ASN A 156 40.62 18.97 -0.38
N LEU A 157 40.01 18.70 -1.54
CA LEU A 157 38.57 18.43 -1.55
C LEU A 157 38.30 17.15 -0.75
N SER A 158 37.63 17.29 0.41
CA SER A 158 37.43 16.16 1.31
C SER A 158 36.07 15.51 1.14
N SER A 159 35.04 16.28 0.90
CA SER A 159 33.68 15.75 0.78
C SER A 159 32.77 16.65 -0.07
N VAL A 160 31.76 16.02 -0.65
CA VAL A 160 30.65 16.70 -1.31
C VAL A 160 29.36 16.21 -0.67
N THR A 161 28.53 17.12 -0.22
CA THR A 161 27.22 16.81 0.36
C THR A 161 26.13 17.24 -0.61
N PHE A 162 25.25 16.29 -0.97
CA PHE A 162 24.03 16.56 -1.70
C PHE A 162 22.84 16.48 -0.74
N SER A 163 21.95 17.45 -0.80
CA SER A 163 20.76 17.52 0.03
C SER A 163 19.53 17.87 -0.78
N ALA A 164 18.36 17.45 -0.28
CA ALA A 164 17.06 17.84 -0.83
C ALA A 164 16.22 18.45 0.28
N LYS A 165 15.48 19.50 -0.06
CA LYS A 165 14.47 20.14 0.80
C LYS A 165 13.30 20.53 -0.08
N GLU A 166 12.11 20.04 0.24
CA GLU A 166 10.84 20.44 -0.41
C GLU A 166 10.90 20.39 -1.95
N ASN A 167 11.37 19.27 -2.51
CA ASN A 167 11.56 19.05 -3.95
C ASN A 167 12.65 19.92 -4.60
N GLN A 168 13.47 20.59 -3.82
CA GLN A 168 14.66 21.29 -4.30
C GLN A 168 15.91 20.50 -3.92
N TYR A 169 16.76 20.26 -4.92
CA TYR A 169 18.06 19.62 -4.73
C TYR A 169 19.13 20.69 -4.65
N SER A 170 19.98 20.58 -3.65
CA SER A 170 21.14 21.45 -3.48
C SER A 170 22.38 20.60 -3.23
N TYR A 171 23.53 21.15 -3.55
CA TYR A 171 24.79 20.54 -3.19
C TYR A 171 25.67 21.51 -2.41
N LYS A 172 26.44 20.97 -1.49
CA LYS A 172 27.45 21.71 -0.75
C LYS A 172 28.78 21.02 -0.96
N VAL A 173 29.74 21.77 -1.44
CA VAL A 173 31.13 21.30 -1.55
C VAL A 173 31.87 21.76 -0.32
N THR A 174 32.51 20.83 0.37
CA THR A 174 33.37 21.13 1.51
C THR A 174 34.81 20.95 1.09
N ILE A 175 35.57 22.02 1.13
CA ILE A 175 36.99 22.04 0.80
C ILE A 175 37.78 22.29 2.09
N ASN A 176 38.71 21.41 2.40
CA ASN A 176 39.58 21.57 3.56
C ASN A 176 40.87 22.34 3.24
N ASP A 177 40.86 23.09 2.13
CA ASP A 177 42.01 23.94 1.78
C ASP A 177 41.81 25.33 2.43
N PRO A 178 42.69 25.76 3.32
CA PRO A 178 42.61 27.07 3.97
C PRO A 178 42.62 28.24 2.98
N ALA A 179 43.22 28.07 1.82
CA ALA A 179 43.30 29.09 0.79
C ALA A 179 42.01 29.26 -0.02
N LEU A 180 41.09 28.29 0.05
CA LEU A 180 39.88 28.27 -0.79
C LEU A 180 38.56 28.34 0.02
N LYS A 181 38.63 28.44 1.35
CA LYS A 181 37.45 28.41 2.23
C LYS A 181 36.43 29.52 1.97
N ASP A 182 36.86 30.62 1.37
CA ASP A 182 36.05 31.82 1.14
C ASP A 182 35.55 31.95 -0.33
N TYR A 183 35.77 30.95 -1.18
CA TYR A 183 35.25 30.94 -2.54
C TYR A 183 33.85 30.33 -2.58
N PRO A 184 32.79 31.13 -2.86
CA PRO A 184 31.47 30.55 -3.06
C PRO A 184 31.44 29.81 -4.39
N PHE A 185 31.10 28.52 -4.34
CA PHE A 185 30.71 27.76 -5.53
C PHE A 185 29.22 27.99 -5.76
N THR A 186 28.87 28.63 -6.84
CA THR A 186 27.50 28.78 -7.33
C THR A 186 27.20 27.73 -8.41
#